data_ef18e8682e7a0c25221b18f72b85209c
#
_entry.id   ef18e8682e7a0c25221b18f72b85209c
#
_cell.length_a   1.000
_cell.length_b   1.000
_cell.length_c   1.000
_cell.angle_alpha   90.00
_cell.angle_beta   90.00
_cell.angle_gamma   90.00
#
_symmetry.space_group_name_H-M   'P 1'
#
loop_
_entity.id
_entity.type
_entity.pdbx_description
1 polymer ?
#
loop_
_entity_poly.entity_id
_entity_poly.type
_entity_poly.pdbx_seq_one_letter_code
_entity_poly.pdbx_strand_id
1 'polypeptide(L)'
;MDKKTVRNNIKKARDSMTSKEVCDKSRLITENILKILEKEEFRYIFLYRSINNEVNTSLLWDCLKGTDKIISFPRVKGDEMEFYRVLKGESLKKGYMGIEEPCPVKENLIDTDDGIIIVPGVAFDINGNRTGYGKGYYDRYLSKHSNLIKIGIDADEFDIPLDYIVTENNIYRCR
;
A
#
# COMPACT_ATOMS: atom_id res chain seq x y z
N MET A 1 14.07 -14.57 -14.53
CA MET A 1 13.12 -15.47 -13.83
C MET A 1 11.72 -15.02 -14.23
N ASP A 2 10.77 -15.93 -14.47
CA ASP A 2 9.42 -15.48 -14.84
C ASP A 2 8.64 -14.98 -13.61
N LYS A 3 7.68 -14.05 -13.83
CA LYS A 3 6.88 -13.40 -12.76
C LYS A 3 6.12 -14.40 -11.86
N LYS A 4 5.75 -15.56 -12.38
CA LYS A 4 5.01 -16.57 -11.64
C LYS A 4 5.92 -17.29 -10.63
N THR A 5 7.14 -17.59 -11.03
CA THR A 5 8.16 -18.21 -10.16
C THR A 5 8.56 -17.25 -9.04
N VAL A 6 8.78 -15.97 -9.35
CA VAL A 6 9.07 -14.92 -8.35
C VAL A 6 7.93 -14.84 -7.33
N ARG A 7 6.68 -14.68 -7.78
CA ARG A 7 5.52 -14.66 -6.87
C ARG A 7 5.46 -15.85 -5.93
N ASN A 8 5.68 -17.05 -6.46
CA ASN A 8 5.60 -18.28 -5.67
C ASN A 8 6.71 -18.36 -4.60
N ASN A 9 7.93 -17.96 -4.95
CA ASN A 9 9.06 -17.99 -4.03
C ASN A 9 8.88 -16.99 -2.89
N ILE A 10 8.51 -15.76 -3.21
CA ILE A 10 8.31 -14.71 -2.22
C ILE A 10 7.10 -15.02 -1.33
N LYS A 11 5.99 -15.50 -1.93
CA LYS A 11 4.85 -15.93 -1.15
C LYS A 11 5.23 -17.02 -0.14
N LYS A 12 6.00 -18.04 -0.54
CA LYS A 12 6.50 -19.06 0.37
C LYS A 12 7.38 -18.47 1.48
N ALA A 13 8.27 -17.54 1.15
CA ALA A 13 9.12 -16.88 2.14
C ALA A 13 8.27 -16.07 3.14
N ARG A 14 7.26 -15.32 2.68
CA ARG A 14 6.31 -14.62 3.55
C ARG A 14 5.49 -15.56 4.42
N ASP A 15 4.96 -16.63 3.85
CA ASP A 15 4.14 -17.61 4.56
C ASP A 15 4.95 -18.34 5.67
N SER A 16 6.28 -18.38 5.55
CA SER A 16 7.18 -18.95 6.57
C SER A 16 7.53 -17.99 7.71
N MET A 17 7.23 -16.67 7.58
CA MET A 17 7.50 -15.70 8.64
C MET A 17 6.55 -15.88 9.82
N THR A 18 7.09 -15.75 11.02
CA THR A 18 6.30 -15.70 12.25
C THR A 18 5.57 -14.35 12.38
N SER A 19 4.49 -14.34 13.14
CA SER A 19 3.76 -13.08 13.42
C SER A 19 4.65 -12.00 14.07
N LYS A 20 5.66 -12.42 14.85
CA LYS A 20 6.63 -11.51 15.45
C LYS A 20 7.51 -10.87 14.39
N GLU A 21 8.06 -11.66 13.46
CA GLU A 21 8.89 -11.13 12.37
C GLU A 21 8.12 -10.16 11.48
N VAL A 22 6.86 -10.49 11.14
CA VAL A 22 5.98 -9.58 10.38
C VAL A 22 5.76 -8.28 11.14
N CYS A 23 5.50 -8.34 12.45
CA CYS A 23 5.30 -7.17 13.29
C CYS A 23 6.56 -6.30 13.37
N ASP A 24 7.72 -6.89 13.64
CA ASP A 24 9.00 -6.17 13.77
C ASP A 24 9.38 -5.49 12.45
N LYS A 25 9.28 -6.18 11.33
CA LYS A 25 9.51 -5.61 9.99
C LYS A 25 8.51 -4.49 9.66
N SER A 26 7.23 -4.69 9.93
CA SER A 26 6.19 -3.68 9.69
C SER A 26 6.44 -2.41 10.49
N ARG A 27 6.93 -2.51 11.72
CA ARG A 27 7.31 -1.36 12.55
C ARG A 27 8.46 -0.57 11.91
N LEU A 28 9.54 -1.25 11.52
CA LEU A 28 10.70 -0.60 10.89
C LEU A 28 10.33 0.05 9.55
N ILE A 29 9.52 -0.62 8.74
CA ILE A 29 9.01 -0.06 7.48
C ILE A 29 8.15 1.18 7.76
N THR A 30 7.27 1.14 8.76
CA THR A 30 6.45 2.30 9.16
C THR A 30 7.33 3.48 9.57
N GLU A 31 8.37 3.26 10.39
CA GLU A 31 9.32 4.30 10.79
C GLU A 31 10.03 4.92 9.57
N ASN A 32 10.39 4.11 8.58
CA ASN A 32 11.01 4.59 7.35
C ASN A 32 10.02 5.35 6.45
N ILE A 33 8.76 4.92 6.37
CA ILE A 33 7.72 5.67 5.65
C ILE A 33 7.52 7.04 6.30
N LEU A 34 7.40 7.13 7.62
CA LEU A 34 7.23 8.40 8.32
C LEU A 34 8.33 9.41 8.00
N LYS A 35 9.59 8.97 7.84
CA LYS A 35 10.70 9.84 7.41
C LYS A 35 10.51 10.41 6.00
N ILE A 36 9.82 9.70 5.11
CA ILE A 36 9.45 10.22 3.77
C ILE A 36 8.31 11.22 3.94
N LEU A 37 7.27 10.86 4.69
CA LEU A 37 6.09 11.70 4.90
C LEU A 37 6.42 13.05 5.55
N GLU A 38 7.46 13.13 6.38
CA GLU A 38 7.96 14.38 6.98
C GLU A 38 8.57 15.35 5.95
N LYS A 39 8.98 14.86 4.78
CA LYS A 39 9.65 15.63 3.73
C LYS A 39 8.75 16.01 2.57
N GLU A 40 7.60 15.36 2.47
CA GLU A 40 6.65 15.53 1.37
C GLU A 40 5.44 16.33 1.84
N GLU A 41 5.03 17.31 1.04
CA GLU A 41 3.77 18.01 1.24
C GLU A 41 2.63 17.20 0.63
N PHE A 42 1.66 16.80 1.43
CA PHE A 42 0.48 16.06 0.96
C PHE A 42 -0.71 16.29 1.90
N ARG A 43 -1.89 16.11 1.36
CA ARG A 43 -3.14 16.16 2.12
C ARG A 43 -3.76 14.77 2.24
N TYR A 44 -3.70 13.96 1.19
CA TYR A 44 -4.34 12.66 1.09
C TYR A 44 -3.31 11.55 1.19
N ILE A 45 -3.64 10.50 1.95
CA ILE A 45 -2.86 9.27 1.99
C ILE A 45 -3.76 8.08 1.73
N PHE A 46 -3.32 7.25 0.78
CA PHE A 46 -4.01 6.07 0.30
C PHE A 46 -3.30 4.85 0.86
N LEU A 47 -3.93 4.17 1.80
CA LEU A 47 -3.39 2.97 2.44
C LEU A 47 -4.09 1.73 1.88
N TYR A 48 -3.53 0.55 2.12
CA TYR A 48 -4.20 -0.72 1.91
C TYR A 48 -4.46 -1.45 3.23
N ARG A 49 -5.31 -2.45 3.24
CA ARG A 49 -5.46 -3.38 4.36
C ARG A 49 -4.63 -4.62 4.08
N SER A 50 -3.65 -4.85 4.93
CA SER A 50 -2.75 -6.00 4.82
C SER A 50 -3.50 -7.31 5.00
N ILE A 51 -3.16 -8.28 4.17
CA ILE A 51 -3.65 -9.66 4.24
C ILE A 51 -2.47 -10.62 4.40
N ASN A 52 -2.70 -11.75 5.03
CA ASN A 52 -1.66 -12.74 5.32
C ASN A 52 -0.44 -12.07 6.00
N ASN A 53 0.76 -12.39 5.55
CA ASN A 53 2.01 -11.85 6.08
C ASN A 53 2.51 -10.61 5.30
N GLU A 54 1.62 -9.78 4.73
CA GLU A 54 1.99 -8.48 4.18
C GLU A 54 2.43 -7.52 5.29
N VAL A 55 3.16 -6.49 4.91
CA VAL A 55 3.49 -5.38 5.82
C VAL A 55 2.20 -4.78 6.40
N ASN A 56 2.12 -4.75 7.72
CA ASN A 56 0.93 -4.28 8.41
C ASN A 56 0.86 -2.75 8.43
N THR A 57 -0.01 -2.20 7.60
CA THR A 57 -0.25 -0.76 7.49
C THR A 57 -1.08 -0.17 8.63
N SER A 58 -1.61 -0.98 9.55
CA SER A 58 -2.35 -0.47 10.72
C SER A 58 -1.49 0.40 11.63
N LEU A 59 -0.17 0.11 11.73
CA LEU A 59 0.76 0.94 12.50
C LEU A 59 0.87 2.35 11.90
N LEU A 60 1.01 2.44 10.58
CA LEU A 60 1.04 3.73 9.89
C LEU A 60 -0.29 4.47 10.02
N TRP A 61 -1.41 3.76 9.89
CA TRP A 61 -2.74 4.33 10.13
C TRP A 61 -2.86 4.91 11.55
N ASP A 62 -2.41 4.18 12.57
CA ASP A 62 -2.46 4.63 13.96
C ASP A 62 -1.61 5.88 14.20
N CYS A 63 -0.43 5.98 13.58
CA CYS A 63 0.40 7.19 13.63
C CYS A 63 -0.28 8.42 12.98
N LEU A 64 -1.08 8.21 11.95
CA LEU A 64 -1.70 9.30 11.18
C LEU A 64 -3.09 9.73 11.69
N LYS A 65 -3.76 8.94 12.52
CA LYS A 65 -5.12 9.19 13.04
C LYS A 65 -5.32 10.53 13.76
N GLY A 66 -4.27 11.13 14.28
CA GLY A 66 -4.35 12.41 15.02
C GLY A 66 -3.93 13.62 14.19
N THR A 67 -3.56 13.42 12.94
CA THR A 67 -3.08 14.48 12.04
C THR A 67 -4.22 15.10 11.24
N ASP A 68 -3.91 16.16 10.49
CA ASP A 68 -4.81 16.81 9.52
C ASP A 68 -4.97 16.03 8.21
N LYS A 69 -4.28 14.89 8.07
CA LYS A 69 -4.27 14.11 6.83
C LYS A 69 -5.58 13.35 6.62
N ILE A 70 -5.99 13.25 5.38
CA ILE A 70 -7.17 12.49 4.97
C ILE A 70 -6.71 11.08 4.59
N ILE A 71 -7.08 10.12 5.42
CA ILE A 71 -6.71 8.71 5.26
C ILE A 71 -7.83 8.00 4.51
N SER A 72 -7.45 7.24 3.47
CA SER A 72 -8.39 6.46 2.67
C SER A 72 -7.91 5.03 2.46
N PHE A 73 -8.86 4.13 2.26
CA PHE A 73 -8.63 2.71 1.98
C PHE A 73 -9.36 2.28 0.72
N PRO A 74 -8.85 1.27 0.00
CA PRO A 74 -9.44 0.81 -1.23
C PRO A 74 -10.69 -0.01 -0.99
N ARG A 75 -11.60 0.05 -1.96
CA ARG A 75 -12.73 -0.83 -2.13
C ARG A 75 -12.79 -1.33 -3.56
N VAL A 76 -12.95 -2.62 -3.74
CA VAL A 76 -13.10 -3.23 -5.07
C VAL A 76 -14.53 -3.04 -5.56
N LYS A 77 -14.67 -2.62 -6.84
CA LYS A 77 -15.93 -2.42 -7.53
C LYS A 77 -15.83 -3.01 -8.95
N GLY A 78 -16.24 -4.25 -9.10
CA GLY A 78 -16.04 -4.99 -10.35
C GLY A 78 -14.55 -5.17 -10.65
N ASP A 79 -14.12 -4.70 -11.81
CA ASP A 79 -12.71 -4.73 -12.23
C ASP A 79 -11.90 -3.50 -11.81
N GLU A 80 -12.54 -2.54 -11.16
CA GLU A 80 -11.91 -1.31 -10.71
C GLU A 80 -11.75 -1.26 -9.18
N MET A 81 -11.03 -0.25 -8.71
CA MET A 81 -10.80 0.02 -7.31
C MET A 81 -11.02 1.51 -7.07
N GLU A 82 -11.79 1.82 -6.04
CA GLU A 82 -12.05 3.18 -5.59
C GLU A 82 -11.51 3.34 -4.16
N PHE A 83 -11.08 4.56 -3.78
CA PHE A 83 -10.63 4.83 -2.43
C PHE A 83 -11.66 5.68 -1.68
N TYR A 84 -11.92 5.31 -0.44
CA TYR A 84 -12.85 6.01 0.43
C TYR A 84 -12.17 6.45 1.72
N ARG A 85 -12.43 7.70 2.11
CA ARG A 85 -12.02 8.24 3.40
C ARG A 85 -12.62 7.42 4.53
N VAL A 86 -11.82 7.17 5.56
CA VAL A 86 -12.27 6.55 6.82
C VAL A 86 -12.28 7.61 7.90
N LEU A 87 -13.45 7.85 8.49
CA LEU A 87 -13.64 8.83 9.56
C LEU A 87 -13.21 8.24 10.92
N LYS A 88 -12.89 9.12 11.87
CA LYS A 88 -12.55 8.71 13.23
C LYS A 88 -13.73 7.95 13.85
N GLY A 89 -13.46 6.73 14.33
CA GLY A 89 -14.49 5.86 14.91
C GLY A 89 -15.26 5.01 13.92
N GLU A 90 -15.02 5.18 12.61
CA GLU A 90 -15.61 4.32 11.59
C GLU A 90 -14.89 2.97 11.52
N SER A 91 -15.66 1.90 11.42
CA SER A 91 -15.16 0.54 11.27
C SER A 91 -15.20 0.10 9.81
N LEU A 92 -14.12 -0.54 9.37
CA LEU A 92 -14.09 -1.23 8.08
C LEU A 92 -14.91 -2.51 8.15
N LYS A 93 -15.49 -2.93 7.03
CA LYS A 93 -16.29 -4.16 6.93
C LYS A 93 -15.63 -5.14 5.95
N LYS A 94 -15.77 -6.44 6.21
CA LYS A 94 -15.29 -7.46 5.28
C LYS A 94 -15.95 -7.28 3.92
N GLY A 95 -15.13 -7.10 2.90
CA GLY A 95 -15.50 -6.93 1.49
C GLY A 95 -14.91 -8.01 0.60
N TYR A 96 -14.40 -7.62 -0.56
CA TYR A 96 -13.85 -8.52 -1.56
C TYR A 96 -12.71 -9.38 -0.99
N MET A 97 -12.78 -10.70 -1.22
CA MET A 97 -11.83 -11.70 -0.70
C MET A 97 -11.66 -11.69 0.84
N GLY A 98 -12.61 -11.16 1.60
CA GLY A 98 -12.54 -11.07 3.05
C GLY A 98 -11.65 -9.95 3.58
N ILE A 99 -11.13 -9.08 2.69
CA ILE A 99 -10.36 -7.90 3.06
C ILE A 99 -11.29 -6.86 3.66
N GLU A 100 -10.83 -6.18 4.70
CA GLU A 100 -11.60 -5.09 5.29
C GLU A 100 -11.61 -3.87 4.38
N GLU A 101 -12.81 -3.41 4.02
CA GLU A 101 -13.05 -2.28 3.12
C GLU A 101 -13.90 -1.21 3.80
N PRO A 102 -13.74 0.08 3.40
CA PRO A 102 -14.61 1.17 3.86
C PRO A 102 -16.04 1.04 3.32
N CYS A 103 -17.00 1.68 3.99
CA CYS A 103 -18.34 1.82 3.45
C CYS A 103 -18.33 2.71 2.18
N PRO A 104 -19.05 2.32 1.09
CA PRO A 104 -19.05 3.07 -0.16
C PRO A 104 -20.02 4.26 -0.09
N VAL A 105 -19.76 5.18 0.84
CA VAL A 105 -20.52 6.44 0.98
C VAL A 105 -19.95 7.45 0.01
N LYS A 106 -20.78 8.00 -0.87
CA LYS A 106 -20.34 8.86 -1.98
C LYS A 106 -19.54 10.08 -1.51
N GLU A 107 -19.91 10.66 -0.39
CA GLU A 107 -19.25 11.81 0.23
C GLU A 107 -17.85 11.51 0.75
N ASN A 108 -17.54 10.23 0.94
CA ASN A 108 -16.23 9.75 1.39
C ASN A 108 -15.36 9.25 0.22
N LEU A 109 -15.86 9.26 -1.00
CA LEU A 109 -15.06 8.91 -2.19
C LEU A 109 -13.93 9.93 -2.36
N ILE A 110 -12.71 9.43 -2.51
CA ILE A 110 -11.52 10.23 -2.78
C ILE A 110 -11.05 9.93 -4.20
N ASP A 111 -11.21 10.92 -5.07
CA ASP A 111 -10.79 10.87 -6.48
C ASP A 111 -9.90 12.09 -6.73
N THR A 112 -8.60 11.93 -6.52
CA THR A 112 -7.60 13.00 -6.64
C THR A 112 -6.23 12.45 -6.98
N ASP A 113 -5.44 13.24 -7.69
CA ASP A 113 -4.02 13.00 -8.00
C ASP A 113 -3.07 13.65 -6.97
N ASP A 114 -3.61 14.34 -5.96
CA ASP A 114 -2.83 14.98 -4.91
C ASP A 114 -2.71 14.04 -3.70
N GLY A 115 -1.52 13.56 -3.42
CA GLY A 115 -1.28 12.74 -2.25
C GLY A 115 -0.23 11.65 -2.41
N ILE A 116 -0.16 10.81 -1.39
CA ILE A 116 0.78 9.69 -1.30
C ILE A 116 -0.01 8.39 -1.25
N ILE A 117 0.38 7.42 -2.08
CA ILE A 117 -0.21 6.10 -2.09
C ILE A 117 0.81 5.04 -1.66
N ILE A 118 0.44 4.26 -0.65
CA ILE A 118 1.19 3.08 -0.23
C ILE A 118 0.75 1.90 -1.09
N VAL A 119 1.65 1.38 -1.91
CA VAL A 119 1.36 0.37 -2.91
C VAL A 119 1.78 -1.00 -2.39
N PRO A 120 0.86 -1.95 -2.20
CA PRO A 120 1.21 -3.32 -1.87
C PRO A 120 1.79 -4.03 -3.09
N GLY A 121 2.73 -4.93 -2.86
CA GLY A 121 3.27 -5.78 -3.91
C GLY A 121 3.68 -7.13 -3.38
N VAL A 122 3.88 -8.08 -4.29
CA VAL A 122 4.58 -9.31 -3.95
C VAL A 122 6.06 -9.03 -3.98
N ALA A 123 6.49 -8.09 -4.87
CA ALA A 123 7.89 -7.84 -5.14
C ALA A 123 8.10 -6.49 -5.83
N PHE A 124 9.25 -5.84 -5.60
CA PHE A 124 9.66 -4.58 -6.24
C PHE A 124 11.14 -4.66 -6.63
N ASP A 125 11.57 -4.04 -7.72
CA ASP A 125 12.97 -3.87 -8.05
C ASP A 125 13.49 -2.46 -7.69
N ILE A 126 14.80 -2.30 -7.71
CA ILE A 126 15.46 -1.01 -7.41
C ILE A 126 15.13 0.10 -8.41
N ASN A 127 14.51 -0.23 -9.55
CA ASN A 127 14.04 0.73 -10.54
C ASN A 127 12.59 1.17 -10.29
N GLY A 128 11.98 0.70 -9.21
CA GLY A 128 10.62 1.03 -8.85
C GLY A 128 9.54 0.19 -9.54
N ASN A 129 9.90 -0.88 -10.22
CA ASN A 129 8.92 -1.76 -10.84
C ASN A 129 8.29 -2.71 -9.81
N ARG A 130 7.02 -3.04 -9.99
CA ARG A 130 6.22 -3.83 -9.07
C ARG A 130 5.75 -5.16 -9.69
N THR A 131 5.80 -6.24 -8.92
CA THR A 131 5.05 -7.47 -9.20
C THR A 131 3.85 -7.56 -8.26
N GLY A 132 2.65 -7.40 -8.80
CA GLY A 132 1.41 -7.52 -8.02
C GLY A 132 0.86 -8.93 -8.00
N TYR A 133 -0.30 -9.10 -7.36
CA TYR A 133 -1.02 -10.39 -7.25
C TYR A 133 -1.68 -10.86 -8.56
N GLY A 134 -1.59 -10.09 -9.65
CA GLY A 134 -2.09 -10.46 -10.98
C GLY A 134 -3.51 -10.01 -11.30
N LYS A 135 -4.19 -9.27 -10.43
CA LYS A 135 -5.52 -8.71 -10.68
C LYS A 135 -5.50 -7.33 -11.35
N GLY A 136 -4.38 -6.63 -11.32
CA GLY A 136 -4.17 -5.34 -11.98
C GLY A 136 -4.94 -4.14 -11.41
N TYR A 137 -5.55 -4.26 -10.21
CA TYR A 137 -6.31 -3.16 -9.60
C TYR A 137 -5.48 -1.90 -9.42
N TYR A 138 -4.28 -2.02 -8.82
CA TYR A 138 -3.38 -0.88 -8.63
C TYR A 138 -2.84 -0.34 -9.94
N ASP A 139 -2.58 -1.20 -10.93
CA ASP A 139 -2.06 -0.77 -12.23
C ASP A 139 -3.08 0.09 -12.96
N ARG A 140 -4.36 -0.32 -12.96
CA ARG A 140 -5.46 0.47 -13.52
C ARG A 140 -5.72 1.76 -12.74
N TYR A 141 -5.68 1.71 -11.41
CA TYR A 141 -5.87 2.91 -10.59
C TYR A 141 -4.75 3.93 -10.81
N LEU A 142 -3.50 3.51 -10.74
CA LEU A 142 -2.33 4.37 -10.90
C LEU A 142 -2.15 4.90 -12.32
N SER A 143 -2.68 4.21 -13.34
CA SER A 143 -2.70 4.74 -14.71
C SER A 143 -3.65 5.94 -14.86
N LYS A 144 -4.70 6.02 -14.02
CA LYS A 144 -5.63 7.16 -13.95
C LYS A 144 -5.14 8.27 -13.01
N HIS A 145 -4.32 7.93 -12.01
CA HIS A 145 -3.83 8.83 -10.95
C HIS A 145 -2.29 8.87 -10.97
N SER A 146 -1.73 9.38 -12.06
CA SER A 146 -0.29 9.31 -12.33
C SER A 146 0.55 10.23 -11.44
N ASN A 147 -0.02 11.33 -10.93
CA ASN A 147 0.69 12.33 -10.13
C ASN A 147 0.83 11.96 -8.65
N LEU A 148 0.14 10.92 -8.17
CA LEU A 148 0.34 10.43 -6.81
C LEU A 148 1.80 10.02 -6.59
N ILE A 149 2.36 10.38 -5.43
CA ILE A 149 3.65 9.85 -4.98
C ILE A 149 3.45 8.40 -4.55
N LYS A 150 4.14 7.47 -5.20
CA LYS A 150 3.96 6.03 -5.05
C LYS A 150 5.07 5.45 -4.18
N ILE A 151 4.72 4.95 -2.99
CA ILE A 151 5.63 4.28 -2.07
C ILE A 151 5.30 2.78 -2.08
N GLY A 152 6.19 1.98 -2.66
CA GLY A 152 6.12 0.53 -2.59
C GLY A 152 6.73 0.00 -1.30
N ILE A 153 6.12 -1.01 -0.72
CA ILE A 153 6.62 -1.66 0.49
C ILE A 153 6.75 -3.17 0.26
N ASP A 154 7.99 -3.65 0.48
CA ASP A 154 8.48 -5.03 0.29
C ASP A 154 9.11 -5.33 -1.10
N ALA A 155 10.14 -6.18 -1.15
CA ALA A 155 11.15 -6.22 -2.24
C ALA A 155 10.91 -7.27 -3.35
N ASP A 156 11.32 -6.94 -4.56
CA ASP A 156 11.66 -7.63 -5.82
C ASP A 156 10.65 -7.59 -7.00
N GLU A 157 11.10 -6.95 -8.09
CA GLU A 157 10.82 -6.88 -9.56
C GLU A 157 9.39 -6.77 -10.18
N PHE A 158 9.19 -5.69 -11.01
CA PHE A 158 8.40 -5.40 -12.23
C PHE A 158 6.95 -4.87 -12.12
N ASP A 159 6.63 -3.71 -12.66
CA ASP A 159 5.69 -3.24 -13.67
C ASP A 159 5.28 -1.75 -13.65
N ILE A 160 4.99 -1.07 -12.57
CA ILE A 160 4.75 0.40 -12.59
C ILE A 160 5.85 1.10 -11.81
N PRO A 161 6.49 2.13 -12.39
CA PRO A 161 7.55 2.84 -11.69
C PRO A 161 6.98 3.55 -10.44
N LEU A 162 7.62 3.28 -9.32
CA LEU A 162 7.36 3.90 -8.03
C LEU A 162 8.31 5.08 -7.80
N ASP A 163 7.95 5.99 -6.90
CA ASP A 163 8.82 7.09 -6.50
C ASP A 163 9.76 6.65 -5.37
N TYR A 164 9.27 5.81 -4.48
CA TYR A 164 10.05 5.23 -3.37
C TYR A 164 9.77 3.75 -3.21
N ILE A 165 10.78 3.00 -2.77
CA ILE A 165 10.65 1.64 -2.22
C ILE A 165 11.19 1.67 -0.80
N VAL A 166 10.41 1.11 0.13
CA VAL A 166 10.75 1.09 1.55
C VAL A 166 10.79 -0.34 2.04
N THR A 167 11.94 -0.70 2.61
CA THR A 167 12.15 -1.96 3.31
C THR A 167 12.42 -1.70 4.80
N GLU A 168 12.52 -2.73 5.60
CA GLU A 168 12.91 -2.63 6.99
C GLU A 168 14.32 -2.03 7.19
N ASN A 169 15.20 -2.15 6.19
CA ASN A 169 16.59 -1.73 6.27
C ASN A 169 16.87 -0.41 5.53
N ASN A 170 16.14 -0.11 4.44
CA ASN A 170 16.48 0.97 3.53
C ASN A 170 15.27 1.70 2.96
N ILE A 171 15.52 2.94 2.52
CA ILE A 171 14.64 3.75 1.68
C ILE A 171 15.36 3.95 0.36
N TYR A 172 14.77 3.49 -0.73
CA TYR A 172 15.28 3.69 -2.09
C TYR A 172 14.43 4.75 -2.78
N ARG A 173 15.05 5.82 -3.28
CA ARG A 173 14.39 6.78 -4.16
C ARG A 173 14.61 6.31 -5.60
N CYS A 174 13.52 6.11 -6.34
CA CYS A 174 13.55 5.57 -7.69
C CYS A 174 13.50 6.66 -8.77
N ARG A 175 13.09 7.89 -8.40
CA ARG A 175 13.01 9.07 -9.28
C ARG A 175 13.52 10.32 -8.58
#